data_8272afd66d66be326f1ee1c363cef003
#
_entry.id   8272afd66d66be326f1ee1c363cef003
#
_cell.length_a   1.000
_cell.length_b   1.000
_cell.length_c   1.000
_cell.angle_alpha   90.00
_cell.angle_beta   90.00
_cell.angle_gamma   90.00
#
_symmetry.space_group_name_H-M   'P 1'
#
loop_
_entity.id
_entity.type
_entity.pdbx_description
1 polymer ?
#
loop_
_entity_poly.entity_id
_entity_poly.type
_entity_poly.pdbx_seq_one_letter_code
_entity_poly.pdbx_strand_id
1 'polypeptide(L)'
;KESYDKAINGLIKKDEIEFKRATEIYKENTRFVLISDNMKMDDIIPGDLNDAYFLFSVQNLCKNPGNINKLFTKAGNYYNPNGYYELLLYIDGKPQIVIVDDYLPVKKGTNELVFAKSKKNEIWISLLEKAWAKVNGGYANIIGGTPMDALECLTGFNSLAYNLENKDNDDLNEYKIEIVKQLQNCDIENSIISCTTSSSI
;
A
#
# COMPACT_ATOMS: atom_id res chain seq x y z
N LYS A 1 9.16 -13.40 -13.12
CA LYS A 1 10.54 -13.62 -12.59
C LYS A 1 11.54 -12.60 -13.14
N GLU A 2 11.53 -12.31 -14.45
CA GLU A 2 12.44 -11.34 -15.08
C GLU A 2 12.15 -9.87 -14.72
N SER A 3 10.89 -9.47 -14.55
CA SER A 3 10.52 -8.11 -14.11
C SER A 3 10.94 -7.82 -12.67
N TYR A 4 10.94 -8.85 -11.83
CA TYR A 4 11.40 -8.80 -10.46
C TYR A 4 12.92 -8.55 -10.38
N ASP A 5 13.65 -9.16 -11.28
CA ASP A 5 15.12 -9.18 -11.27
C ASP A 5 15.76 -7.83 -11.64
N LYS A 6 15.16 -7.05 -12.55
CA LYS A 6 15.67 -5.72 -12.93
C LYS A 6 15.44 -4.64 -11.87
N ALA A 7 14.46 -4.88 -11.06
CA ALA A 7 13.80 -3.87 -10.28
C ALA A 7 14.41 -3.65 -8.90
N ILE A 8 15.00 -4.66 -8.32
CA ILE A 8 15.56 -4.61 -6.96
C ILE A 8 17.08 -4.39 -6.99
N ASN A 9 17.71 -4.53 -8.14
CA ASN A 9 19.17 -4.48 -8.32
C ASN A 9 19.88 -3.20 -7.84
N GLY A 10 19.16 -2.18 -7.39
CA GLY A 10 19.76 -0.96 -6.84
C GLY A 10 19.56 -0.77 -5.33
N LEU A 11 18.52 -1.38 -4.74
CA LEU A 11 18.17 -1.18 -3.33
C LEU A 11 18.51 -2.39 -2.45
N ILE A 12 18.31 -3.60 -2.98
CA ILE A 12 18.58 -4.84 -2.27
C ILE A 12 19.23 -5.80 -3.25
N LYS A 13 20.34 -6.39 -2.87
CA LYS A 13 21.02 -7.35 -3.72
C LYS A 13 20.17 -8.62 -3.85
N LYS A 14 20.00 -9.11 -5.07
CA LYS A 14 19.21 -10.31 -5.38
C LYS A 14 19.64 -11.52 -4.54
N ASP A 15 20.92 -11.63 -4.25
CA ASP A 15 21.51 -12.74 -3.48
C ASP A 15 21.17 -12.69 -1.99
N GLU A 16 20.57 -11.58 -1.52
CA GLU A 16 20.20 -11.36 -0.12
C GLU A 16 18.72 -11.63 0.17
N ILE A 17 17.93 -11.98 -0.88
CA ILE A 17 16.48 -12.25 -0.75
C ILE A 17 16.16 -13.68 -1.18
N GLU A 18 15.21 -14.28 -0.47
CA GLU A 18 14.50 -15.50 -0.88
C GLU A 18 12.99 -15.33 -0.73
N PHE A 19 12.22 -16.19 -1.39
CA PHE A 19 10.76 -16.17 -1.29
C PHE A 19 10.30 -17.37 -0.47
N LYS A 20 9.47 -17.10 0.54
CA LYS A 20 8.86 -18.11 1.38
C LYS A 20 7.35 -17.98 1.42
N ARG A 21 6.67 -19.12 1.57
CA ARG A 21 5.24 -19.12 1.86
C ARG A 21 4.97 -18.47 3.21
N ALA A 22 3.83 -17.80 3.35
CA ALA A 22 3.42 -17.23 4.64
C ALA A 22 3.47 -18.28 5.77
N THR A 23 3.09 -19.53 5.49
CA THR A 23 3.20 -20.65 6.44
C THR A 23 4.63 -20.98 6.87
N GLU A 24 5.62 -20.67 6.06
CA GLU A 24 7.02 -20.87 6.38
C GLU A 24 7.60 -19.71 7.18
N ILE A 25 7.12 -18.50 6.92
CA ILE A 25 7.52 -17.26 7.61
C ILE A 25 7.03 -17.28 9.06
N TYR A 26 5.78 -17.66 9.27
CA TYR A 26 5.10 -17.64 10.58
C TYR A 26 5.08 -19.02 11.26
N LYS A 27 6.17 -19.79 11.12
CA LYS A 27 6.24 -21.22 11.47
C LYS A 27 6.00 -21.57 12.93
N GLU A 28 6.35 -20.77 13.88
CA GLU A 28 6.38 -21.26 15.27
C GLU A 28 5.35 -20.55 16.16
N ASN A 29 4.32 -21.32 16.56
CA ASN A 29 3.34 -21.00 17.62
C ASN A 29 2.46 -19.76 17.42
N THR A 30 2.51 -19.10 16.28
CA THR A 30 1.69 -17.92 16.03
C THR A 30 0.64 -18.22 14.98
N ARG A 31 -0.62 -18.25 15.38
CA ARG A 31 -1.72 -18.17 14.43
C ARG A 31 -1.58 -16.86 13.68
N PHE A 32 -1.24 -16.90 12.40
CA PHE A 32 -1.35 -15.75 11.54
C PHE A 32 -2.70 -15.76 10.82
N VAL A 33 -3.18 -14.59 10.48
CA VAL A 33 -4.45 -14.38 9.78
C VAL A 33 -4.21 -13.50 8.56
N LEU A 34 -5.19 -13.46 7.67
CA LEU A 34 -5.12 -12.48 6.59
C LEU A 34 -5.25 -11.08 7.17
N ILE A 35 -6.35 -10.79 7.84
CA ILE A 35 -6.68 -9.50 8.46
C ILE A 35 -7.25 -9.77 9.85
N SER A 36 -6.80 -9.06 10.88
CA SER A 36 -7.40 -9.16 12.21
C SER A 36 -8.59 -8.22 12.36
N ASP A 37 -9.52 -8.57 13.25
CA ASP A 37 -10.72 -7.77 13.53
C ASP A 37 -10.40 -6.39 14.13
N ASN A 38 -9.21 -6.22 14.71
CA ASN A 38 -8.76 -4.98 15.33
C ASN A 38 -7.55 -4.36 14.59
N MET A 39 -7.53 -4.45 13.28
CA MET A 39 -6.54 -3.81 12.41
C MET A 39 -6.48 -2.30 12.69
N LYS A 40 -5.26 -1.76 12.77
CA LYS A 40 -5.00 -0.33 12.97
C LYS A 40 -3.96 0.17 11.98
N MET A 41 -4.04 1.46 11.65
CA MET A 41 -3.05 2.12 10.80
C MET A 41 -1.63 2.03 11.36
N ASP A 42 -1.47 2.09 12.69
CA ASP A 42 -0.18 2.02 13.38
C ASP A 42 0.44 0.61 13.37
N ASP A 43 -0.30 -0.40 12.93
CA ASP A 43 0.22 -1.76 12.80
C ASP A 43 1.07 -1.94 11.54
N ILE A 44 1.00 -1.02 10.58
CA ILE A 44 1.80 -1.06 9.34
C ILE A 44 3.23 -0.65 9.63
N ILE A 45 4.17 -1.54 9.34
CA ILE A 45 5.61 -1.29 9.40
C ILE A 45 6.14 -1.22 7.98
N PRO A 46 6.73 -0.10 7.56
CA PRO A 46 7.42 -0.01 6.28
C PRO A 46 8.56 -1.04 6.17
N GLY A 47 8.84 -1.48 4.96
CA GLY A 47 10.03 -2.25 4.64
C GLY A 47 11.11 -1.40 3.95
N ASP A 48 12.00 -2.07 3.24
CA ASP A 48 13.17 -1.45 2.58
C ASP A 48 12.84 -0.87 1.18
N LEU A 49 11.54 -0.75 0.79
CA LEU A 49 11.14 -0.46 -0.58
C LEU A 49 11.03 1.03 -0.92
N ASN A 50 11.00 1.93 0.06
CA ASN A 50 10.80 3.38 -0.16
C ASN A 50 9.51 3.72 -0.93
N ASP A 51 8.42 3.04 -0.62
CA ASP A 51 7.06 3.24 -1.14
C ASP A 51 6.14 3.92 -0.12
N ALA A 52 6.68 4.79 0.71
CA ALA A 52 5.98 5.46 1.80
C ALA A 52 4.66 6.13 1.35
N TYR A 53 4.61 6.68 0.14
CA TYR A 53 3.40 7.27 -0.44
C TYR A 53 2.23 6.27 -0.52
N PHE A 54 2.52 5.02 -0.91
CA PHE A 54 1.54 3.94 -0.98
C PHE A 54 1.11 3.51 0.42
N LEU A 55 2.06 3.21 1.30
CA LEU A 55 1.77 2.80 2.67
C LEU A 55 0.98 3.86 3.44
N PHE A 56 1.27 5.14 3.22
CA PHE A 56 0.52 6.25 3.80
C PHE A 56 -0.91 6.30 3.29
N SER A 57 -1.13 6.05 2.01
CA SER A 57 -2.47 5.94 1.42
C SER A 57 -3.26 4.78 2.04
N VAL A 58 -2.63 3.63 2.22
CA VAL A 58 -3.23 2.47 2.89
C VAL A 58 -3.55 2.78 4.36
N GLN A 59 -2.65 3.45 5.10
CA GLN A 59 -2.89 3.89 6.47
C GLN A 59 -4.14 4.77 6.58
N ASN A 60 -4.33 5.69 5.63
CA ASN A 60 -5.53 6.52 5.60
C ASN A 60 -6.81 5.70 5.39
N LEU A 61 -6.77 4.67 4.54
CA LEU A 61 -7.89 3.75 4.35
C LEU A 61 -8.21 2.94 5.60
N CYS A 62 -7.21 2.61 6.43
CA CYS A 62 -7.39 1.87 7.69
C CYS A 62 -8.20 2.62 8.75
N LYS A 63 -8.43 3.94 8.59
CA LYS A 63 -9.37 4.69 9.47
C LYS A 63 -10.77 4.07 9.46
N ASN A 64 -11.14 3.44 8.35
CA ASN A 64 -12.31 2.58 8.25
C ASN A 64 -11.87 1.18 7.77
N PRO A 65 -11.73 0.20 8.67
CA PRO A 65 -11.29 -1.16 8.33
C PRO A 65 -12.09 -1.82 7.21
N GLY A 66 -13.36 -1.46 7.06
CA GLY A 66 -14.20 -1.94 5.96
C GLY A 66 -13.66 -1.59 4.57
N ASN A 67 -12.88 -0.53 4.44
CA ASN A 67 -12.26 -0.18 3.15
C ASN A 67 -11.17 -1.18 2.76
N ILE A 68 -10.38 -1.65 3.71
CA ILE A 68 -9.36 -2.68 3.45
C ILE A 68 -10.02 -4.04 3.19
N ASN A 69 -11.02 -4.41 4.00
CA ASN A 69 -11.72 -5.68 3.82
C ASN A 69 -12.37 -5.82 2.43
N LYS A 70 -12.87 -4.72 1.86
CA LYS A 70 -13.46 -4.71 0.51
C LYS A 70 -12.45 -5.00 -0.59
N LEU A 71 -11.16 -4.74 -0.35
CA LEU A 71 -10.11 -5.05 -1.32
C LEU A 71 -9.90 -6.56 -1.47
N PHE A 72 -10.13 -7.37 -0.45
CA PHE A 72 -9.97 -8.82 -0.48
C PHE A 72 -11.32 -9.51 -0.77
N THR A 73 -11.56 -9.87 -2.02
CA THR A 73 -12.91 -10.24 -2.50
C THR A 73 -13.42 -11.61 -2.06
N LYS A 74 -12.55 -12.55 -1.73
CA LYS A 74 -12.93 -13.95 -1.43
C LYS A 74 -12.35 -14.56 -0.16
N ALA A 75 -11.37 -13.94 0.45
CA ALA A 75 -10.61 -14.60 1.51
C ALA A 75 -11.26 -14.50 2.90
N GLY A 76 -12.23 -13.59 3.10
CA GLY A 76 -12.63 -13.23 4.47
C GLY A 76 -11.40 -12.77 5.27
N ASN A 77 -11.45 -12.91 6.60
CA ASN A 77 -10.34 -12.51 7.47
C ASN A 77 -9.30 -13.65 7.70
N TYR A 78 -9.47 -14.79 7.04
CA TYR A 78 -8.70 -15.99 7.32
C TYR A 78 -7.59 -16.22 6.28
N TYR A 79 -6.56 -16.93 6.73
CA TYR A 79 -5.53 -17.45 5.84
C TYR A 79 -6.13 -18.46 4.86
N ASN A 80 -5.78 -18.34 3.57
CA ASN A 80 -6.15 -19.30 2.55
C ASN A 80 -5.06 -20.37 2.38
N PRO A 81 -5.32 -21.65 2.71
CA PRO A 81 -4.32 -22.73 2.58
C PRO A 81 -3.81 -22.93 1.16
N ASN A 82 -4.59 -22.58 0.14
CA ASN A 82 -4.17 -22.64 -1.26
C ASN A 82 -3.13 -21.55 -1.61
N GLY A 83 -2.96 -20.55 -0.73
CA GLY A 83 -1.92 -19.55 -0.83
C GLY A 83 -2.10 -18.54 -1.97
N TYR A 84 -3.32 -18.28 -2.41
CA TYR A 84 -3.61 -17.21 -3.36
C TYR A 84 -4.73 -16.32 -2.84
N TYR A 85 -4.68 -15.05 -3.24
CA TYR A 85 -5.62 -14.03 -2.82
C TYR A 85 -6.05 -13.18 -4.01
N GLU A 86 -7.32 -12.84 -4.04
CA GLU A 86 -7.94 -11.99 -5.04
C GLU A 86 -8.19 -10.60 -4.44
N LEU A 87 -7.56 -9.58 -5.03
CA LEU A 87 -7.71 -8.20 -4.60
C LEU A 87 -8.46 -7.42 -5.68
N LEU A 88 -9.46 -6.65 -5.28
CA LEU A 88 -10.12 -5.68 -6.14
C LEU A 88 -9.32 -4.38 -6.15
N LEU A 89 -8.73 -4.05 -7.29
CA LEU A 89 -8.04 -2.80 -7.53
C LEU A 89 -8.66 -2.09 -8.73
N TYR A 90 -8.49 -0.78 -8.82
CA TYR A 90 -8.98 0.02 -9.93
C TYR A 90 -7.80 0.44 -10.81
N ILE A 91 -7.76 -0.08 -12.03
CA ILE A 91 -6.69 0.18 -13.00
C ILE A 91 -7.31 1.00 -14.13
N ASP A 92 -6.76 2.18 -14.38
CA ASP A 92 -7.35 3.14 -15.33
C ASP A 92 -8.84 3.41 -15.04
N GLY A 93 -9.19 3.57 -13.76
CA GLY A 93 -10.56 3.82 -13.28
C GLY A 93 -11.52 2.63 -13.41
N LYS A 94 -11.04 1.44 -13.77
CA LYS A 94 -11.87 0.24 -13.96
C LYS A 94 -11.57 -0.81 -12.89
N PRO A 95 -12.60 -1.39 -12.25
CA PRO A 95 -12.39 -2.45 -11.27
C PRO A 95 -11.80 -3.70 -11.92
N GLN A 96 -10.73 -4.22 -11.36
CA GLN A 96 -10.05 -5.43 -11.82
C GLN A 96 -9.67 -6.32 -10.63
N ILE A 97 -9.77 -7.63 -10.82
CA ILE A 97 -9.31 -8.60 -9.85
C ILE A 97 -7.83 -8.91 -10.11
N VAL A 98 -7.01 -8.56 -9.14
CA VAL A 98 -5.57 -8.84 -9.13
C VAL A 98 -5.31 -10.05 -8.23
N ILE A 99 -4.79 -11.12 -8.80
CA ILE A 99 -4.48 -12.35 -8.05
C ILE A 99 -3.01 -12.32 -7.65
N VAL A 100 -2.71 -12.53 -6.39
CA VAL A 100 -1.36 -12.71 -5.85
C VAL A 100 -1.26 -13.98 -5.03
N ASP A 101 -0.07 -14.56 -4.97
CA ASP A 101 0.23 -15.68 -4.07
C ASP A 101 0.86 -15.17 -2.76
N ASP A 102 0.96 -16.06 -1.76
CA ASP A 102 1.53 -15.80 -0.45
C ASP A 102 3.05 -16.09 -0.35
N TYR A 103 3.74 -16.20 -1.48
CA TYR A 103 5.19 -16.17 -1.50
C TYR A 103 5.68 -14.75 -1.30
N LEU A 104 6.22 -14.47 -0.13
CA LEU A 104 6.66 -13.14 0.28
C LEU A 104 8.19 -13.09 0.34
N PRO A 105 8.79 -11.94 -0.03
CA PRO A 105 10.25 -11.76 0.02
C PRO A 105 10.73 -11.62 1.46
N VAL A 106 11.70 -12.44 1.83
CA VAL A 106 12.39 -12.42 3.14
C VAL A 106 13.89 -12.27 2.95
N LYS A 107 14.58 -11.78 3.96
CA LYS A 107 16.04 -11.79 3.99
C LYS A 107 16.53 -13.22 3.98
N LYS A 108 17.49 -13.53 3.12
CA LYS A 108 17.99 -14.88 2.89
C LYS A 108 18.45 -15.55 4.20
N GLY A 109 18.02 -16.78 4.39
CA GLY A 109 18.31 -17.58 5.59
C GLY A 109 17.51 -17.16 6.83
N THR A 110 16.56 -16.25 6.70
CA THR A 110 15.71 -15.77 7.80
C THR A 110 14.22 -15.89 7.47
N ASN A 111 13.36 -15.50 8.41
CA ASN A 111 11.93 -15.30 8.20
C ASN A 111 11.56 -13.81 8.28
N GLU A 112 12.53 -12.91 8.19
CA GLU A 112 12.29 -11.47 8.24
C GLU A 112 11.81 -10.96 6.88
N LEU A 113 10.59 -10.44 6.82
CA LEU A 113 10.04 -9.79 5.62
C LEU A 113 10.87 -8.57 5.26
N VAL A 114 11.20 -8.45 3.98
CA VAL A 114 12.00 -7.34 3.42
C VAL A 114 11.14 -6.10 3.23
N PHE A 115 9.89 -6.28 2.79
CA PHE A 115 8.98 -5.19 2.47
C PHE A 115 7.94 -4.97 3.58
N ALA A 116 6.88 -4.24 3.29
CA ALA A 116 5.89 -3.87 4.28
C ALA A 116 5.29 -5.08 5.01
N LYS A 117 5.13 -4.93 6.32
CA LYS A 117 4.63 -5.97 7.23
C LYS A 117 3.71 -5.38 8.30
N SER A 118 2.91 -6.22 8.93
CA SER A 118 2.14 -5.84 10.12
C SER A 118 2.96 -6.07 11.40
N LYS A 119 2.75 -5.22 12.42
CA LYS A 119 3.22 -5.49 13.80
C LYS A 119 2.57 -6.74 14.39
N LYS A 120 1.42 -7.10 13.88
CA LYS A 120 0.68 -8.31 14.23
C LYS A 120 1.02 -9.42 13.24
N ASN A 121 0.60 -10.64 13.53
CA ASN A 121 0.75 -11.78 12.62
C ASN A 121 -0.32 -11.73 11.52
N GLU A 122 -0.28 -10.71 10.70
CA GLU A 122 -1.19 -10.45 9.58
C GLU A 122 -0.39 -10.32 8.29
N ILE A 123 -0.95 -10.82 7.19
CA ILE A 123 -0.25 -10.81 5.90
C ILE A 123 -0.85 -9.84 4.88
N TRP A 124 -1.97 -9.20 5.20
CA TRP A 124 -2.74 -8.37 4.26
C TRP A 124 -1.94 -7.23 3.65
N ILE A 125 -1.12 -6.52 4.46
CA ILE A 125 -0.33 -5.39 3.93
C ILE A 125 0.75 -5.85 2.97
N SER A 126 1.44 -6.96 3.26
CA SER A 126 2.44 -7.53 2.36
C SER A 126 1.81 -8.02 1.04
N LEU A 127 0.59 -8.56 1.09
CA LEU A 127 -0.15 -8.97 -0.10
C LEU A 127 -0.67 -7.77 -0.90
N LEU A 128 -1.11 -6.72 -0.23
CA LEU A 128 -1.59 -5.51 -0.88
C LEU A 128 -0.46 -4.77 -1.59
N GLU A 129 0.70 -4.61 -0.93
CA GLU A 129 1.91 -4.06 -1.54
C GLU A 129 2.38 -4.91 -2.74
N LYS A 130 2.32 -6.25 -2.62
CA LYS A 130 2.61 -7.16 -3.74
C LYS A 130 1.64 -7.00 -4.90
N ALA A 131 0.35 -6.80 -4.62
CA ALA A 131 -0.64 -6.55 -5.66
C ALA A 131 -0.39 -5.20 -6.35
N TRP A 132 -0.04 -4.16 -5.59
CA TRP A 132 0.36 -2.86 -6.12
C TRP A 132 1.60 -2.98 -7.01
N ALA A 133 2.64 -3.70 -6.55
CA ALA A 133 3.82 -3.98 -7.36
C ALA A 133 3.46 -4.73 -8.65
N LYS A 134 2.56 -5.71 -8.58
CA LYS A 134 2.12 -6.48 -9.75
C LYS A 134 1.44 -5.61 -10.81
N VAL A 135 0.55 -4.71 -10.39
CA VAL A 135 -0.14 -3.76 -11.28
C VAL A 135 0.85 -2.84 -11.99
N ASN A 136 1.89 -2.41 -11.28
CA ASN A 136 2.92 -1.51 -11.80
C ASN A 136 4.09 -2.25 -12.48
N GLY A 137 4.00 -3.56 -12.68
CA GLY A 137 5.02 -4.35 -13.38
C GLY A 137 6.21 -4.79 -12.54
N GLY A 138 6.20 -4.52 -11.22
CA GLY A 138 7.20 -5.01 -10.27
C GLY A 138 7.49 -4.04 -9.12
N TYR A 139 8.13 -4.54 -8.07
CA TYR A 139 8.46 -3.75 -6.88
C TYR A 139 9.33 -2.51 -7.14
N ALA A 140 10.22 -2.53 -8.14
CA ALA A 140 11.02 -1.35 -8.46
C ALA A 140 10.24 -0.21 -9.09
N ASN A 141 9.12 -0.52 -9.70
CA ASN A 141 8.30 0.50 -10.34
C ASN A 141 7.39 1.23 -9.34
N ILE A 142 7.39 0.80 -8.08
CA ILE A 142 6.64 1.44 -7.00
C ILE A 142 7.55 2.16 -6.00
N ILE A 143 8.86 2.25 -6.30
CA ILE A 143 9.79 3.07 -5.55
C ILE A 143 9.54 4.54 -5.88
N GLY A 144 9.06 5.28 -4.91
CA GLY A 144 8.55 6.63 -5.14
C GLY A 144 7.26 6.64 -5.95
N GLY A 145 6.47 7.68 -5.81
CA GLY A 145 5.18 7.84 -6.48
C GLY A 145 4.31 8.84 -5.76
N THR A 146 3.04 8.94 -6.15
CA THR A 146 2.11 9.87 -5.57
C THR A 146 1.02 9.16 -4.76
N PRO A 147 0.58 9.72 -3.62
CA PRO A 147 -0.57 9.18 -2.89
C PRO A 147 -1.85 9.18 -3.75
N MET A 148 -1.94 10.07 -4.73
CA MET A 148 -3.07 10.17 -5.65
C MET A 148 -3.24 8.88 -6.45
N ASP A 149 -2.18 8.44 -7.14
CA ASP A 149 -2.21 7.20 -7.93
C ASP A 149 -2.58 5.97 -7.08
N ALA A 150 -2.03 5.92 -5.87
CA ALA A 150 -2.31 4.84 -4.93
C ALA A 150 -3.78 4.86 -4.47
N LEU A 151 -4.31 6.03 -4.07
CA LEU A 151 -5.69 6.16 -3.62
C LEU A 151 -6.69 5.87 -4.74
N GLU A 152 -6.46 6.36 -5.96
CA GLU A 152 -7.30 6.05 -7.11
C GLU A 152 -7.35 4.55 -7.40
N CYS A 153 -6.21 3.88 -7.36
CA CYS A 153 -6.15 2.44 -7.55
C CYS A 153 -6.85 1.66 -6.43
N LEU A 154 -6.75 2.12 -5.18
CA LEU A 154 -7.34 1.45 -4.03
C LEU A 154 -8.84 1.73 -3.86
N THR A 155 -9.34 2.86 -4.33
CA THR A 155 -10.73 3.29 -4.06
C THR A 155 -11.61 3.36 -5.31
N GLY A 156 -11.02 3.56 -6.48
CA GLY A 156 -11.74 3.83 -7.72
C GLY A 156 -12.30 5.25 -7.83
N PHE A 157 -12.02 6.11 -6.85
CA PHE A 157 -12.42 7.52 -6.88
C PHE A 157 -11.30 8.39 -7.43
N ASN A 158 -11.68 9.43 -8.16
CA ASN A 158 -10.71 10.43 -8.63
C ASN A 158 -10.16 11.22 -7.45
N SER A 159 -8.88 11.53 -7.52
CA SER A 159 -8.17 12.36 -6.56
C SER A 159 -8.04 13.79 -7.06
N LEU A 160 -8.01 14.75 -6.14
CA LEU A 160 -7.68 16.13 -6.43
C LEU A 160 -6.37 16.48 -5.73
N ALA A 161 -5.44 17.09 -6.45
CA ALA A 161 -4.16 17.53 -5.89
C ALA A 161 -4.01 19.04 -5.97
N TYR A 162 -3.58 19.64 -4.88
CA TYR A 162 -3.28 21.05 -4.75
C TYR A 162 -1.81 21.26 -4.46
N ASN A 163 -1.08 21.94 -5.36
CA ASN A 163 0.32 22.27 -5.13
C ASN A 163 0.43 23.68 -4.53
N LEU A 164 1.09 23.79 -3.39
CA LEU A 164 1.25 25.04 -2.64
C LEU A 164 2.57 25.78 -2.94
N GLU A 165 3.48 25.18 -3.70
CA GLU A 165 4.87 25.66 -3.81
C GLU A 165 5.10 26.76 -4.87
N ASN A 166 4.20 26.94 -5.84
CA ASN A 166 4.48 27.74 -7.05
C ASN A 166 3.45 28.85 -7.32
N LYS A 167 3.04 29.61 -6.29
CA LYS A 167 2.13 30.73 -6.53
C LYS A 167 2.71 32.05 -6.03
N ASP A 168 2.63 33.10 -6.86
CA ASP A 168 2.93 34.45 -6.49
C ASP A 168 2.05 34.93 -5.32
N ASN A 169 2.52 35.87 -4.52
CA ASN A 169 1.91 36.21 -3.22
C ASN A 169 0.44 36.66 -3.29
N ASP A 170 -0.02 37.25 -4.39
CA ASP A 170 -1.40 37.76 -4.54
C ASP A 170 -2.38 36.61 -4.86
N ASP A 171 -2.00 35.65 -5.70
CA ASP A 171 -2.79 34.45 -6.02
C ASP A 171 -2.81 33.44 -4.85
N LEU A 172 -1.81 33.50 -4.00
CA LEU A 172 -1.65 32.52 -2.89
C LEU A 172 -2.77 32.65 -1.86
N ASN A 173 -3.28 33.85 -1.59
CA ASN A 173 -4.32 34.04 -0.58
C ASN A 173 -5.69 33.54 -1.07
N GLU A 174 -6.04 33.78 -2.31
CA GLU A 174 -7.28 33.25 -2.90
C GLU A 174 -7.24 31.74 -3.00
N TYR A 175 -6.10 31.19 -3.40
CA TYR A 175 -5.85 29.75 -3.49
C TYR A 175 -5.91 29.06 -2.11
N LYS A 176 -5.36 29.69 -1.06
CA LYS A 176 -5.48 29.18 0.32
C LYS A 176 -6.94 29.16 0.79
N ILE A 177 -7.71 30.18 0.47
CA ILE A 177 -9.14 30.23 0.82
C ILE A 177 -9.90 29.10 0.13
N GLU A 178 -9.61 28.86 -1.15
CA GLU A 178 -10.23 27.76 -1.88
C GLU A 178 -9.88 26.40 -1.27
N ILE A 179 -8.60 26.16 -0.95
CA ILE A 179 -8.17 24.92 -0.29
C ILE A 179 -8.87 24.74 1.06
N VAL A 180 -8.98 25.77 1.88
CA VAL A 180 -9.70 25.69 3.17
C VAL A 180 -11.16 25.31 2.96
N LYS A 181 -11.84 25.88 1.95
CA LYS A 181 -13.21 25.49 1.62
C LYS A 181 -13.31 24.03 1.20
N GLN A 182 -12.37 23.57 0.35
CA GLN A 182 -12.32 22.17 -0.08
C GLN A 182 -12.06 21.22 1.11
N LEU A 183 -11.15 21.56 1.99
CA LEU A 183 -10.89 20.78 3.20
C LEU A 183 -12.11 20.67 4.12
N GLN A 184 -12.88 21.77 4.28
CA GLN A 184 -14.13 21.76 5.03
C GLN A 184 -15.18 20.86 4.37
N ASN A 185 -15.32 20.92 3.05
CA ASN A 185 -16.21 20.04 2.31
C ASN A 185 -15.81 18.57 2.44
N CYS A 186 -14.51 18.25 2.34
CA CYS A 186 -13.98 16.91 2.50
C CYS A 186 -14.32 16.30 3.87
N ASP A 187 -14.29 17.09 4.95
CA ASP A 187 -14.66 16.64 6.29
C ASP A 187 -16.14 16.25 6.36
N ILE A 188 -17.01 17.07 5.76
CA ILE A 188 -18.47 16.80 5.66
C ILE A 188 -18.75 15.52 4.87
N GLU A 189 -18.01 15.28 3.80
CA GLU A 189 -18.21 14.14 2.88
C GLU A 189 -17.45 12.87 3.31
N ASN A 190 -16.75 12.88 4.44
CA ASN A 190 -15.85 11.80 4.89
C ASN A 190 -14.80 11.43 3.84
N SER A 191 -14.27 12.40 3.13
CA SER A 191 -13.23 12.20 2.12
C SER A 191 -11.88 11.86 2.76
N ILE A 192 -11.01 11.21 2.00
CA ILE A 192 -9.64 10.93 2.42
C ILE A 192 -8.76 12.11 2.02
N ILE A 193 -8.07 12.68 3.00
CA ILE A 193 -7.14 13.79 2.82
C ILE A 193 -5.71 13.29 3.09
N SER A 194 -4.78 13.58 2.20
CA SER A 194 -3.36 13.28 2.34
C SER A 194 -2.54 14.52 2.04
N CYS A 195 -1.48 14.75 2.78
CA CYS A 195 -0.52 15.83 2.55
C CYS A 195 0.88 15.23 2.39
N THR A 196 1.63 15.75 1.42
CA THR A 196 3.04 15.40 1.21
C THR A 196 3.85 16.67 1.13
N THR A 197 5.12 16.60 1.54
CA THR A 197 6.10 17.66 1.29
C THR A 197 6.97 17.26 0.10
N SER A 198 7.42 18.25 -0.69
CA SER A 198 8.43 17.99 -1.69
C SER A 198 9.73 17.57 -1.03
N SER A 199 10.45 16.66 -1.65
CA SER A 199 11.73 16.12 -1.16
C SER A 199 12.93 17.06 -1.35
N SER A 200 12.72 18.35 -1.58
CA SER A 200 13.76 19.36 -1.67
C SER A 200 14.03 19.97 -0.29
N ILE A 201 14.77 19.25 0.52
CA ILE A 201 15.54 19.80 1.63
C ILE A 201 17.02 19.54 1.34
#